data_c4d0c5400c5c39a874d555d18f638b4b
#
_entry.id   c4d0c5400c5c39a874d555d18f638b4b
#
_cell.length_a   1.000
_cell.length_b   1.000
_cell.length_c   1.000
_cell.angle_alpha   90.00
_cell.angle_beta   90.00
_cell.angle_gamma   90.00
#
_symmetry.space_group_name_H-M   'P 1'
#
loop_
_entity.id
_entity.type
_entity.pdbx_description
1 polymer ?
#
loop_
_entity_poly.entity_id
_entity_poly.type
_entity_poly.pdbx_seq_one_letter_code
_entity_poly.pdbx_strand_id
1 'polypeptide(L)'
;MNILIVGGSGFLGRELARQAVTTGHAVTATFATTAGDIPGVHWLPLDLRHSEEITSALARARPDVVINAASRKADWATTADGAIGLAMAVTRQGGRLVHVSSDAVFSGAAIRYDESATPDPITPYGAAKAAAETAIRILAPAAVIARTSLIIGEGDSEHEALIHDLAAGRRDGVLFTDDIRCPVHGTDLAQALLELTTSDHTGVCHLAGSDAISRHELGVLIADRDGLDHAQLTAGRRADTGPPGPLDVRLDSTRTQRTLHTTLRGARDFLRREQ
;
A
#
# COMPACT_ATOMS: atom_id res chain seq x y z
N MET A 1 16.87 5.65 14.39
CA MET A 1 17.22 5.78 12.96
C MET A 1 16.57 7.03 12.39
N ASN A 2 17.14 7.57 11.30
CA ASN A 2 16.51 8.60 10.49
C ASN A 2 15.71 7.92 9.37
N ILE A 3 14.39 8.04 9.38
CA ILE A 3 13.51 7.44 8.37
C ILE A 3 12.96 8.53 7.46
N LEU A 4 13.10 8.33 6.15
CA LEU A 4 12.41 9.16 5.15
C LEU A 4 11.19 8.39 4.63
N ILE A 5 9.98 8.95 4.82
CA ILE A 5 8.73 8.40 4.31
C ILE A 5 8.30 9.22 3.10
N VAL A 6 8.46 8.66 1.92
CA VAL A 6 8.02 9.26 0.67
C VAL A 6 6.53 8.98 0.46
N GLY A 7 5.74 10.05 0.23
CA GLY A 7 4.28 9.97 0.25
C GLY A 7 3.69 9.99 1.66
N GLY A 8 4.39 10.64 2.61
CA GLY A 8 4.00 10.70 4.02
C GLY A 8 2.66 11.35 4.30
N SER A 9 2.16 12.25 3.43
CA SER A 9 0.84 12.86 3.59
C SER A 9 -0.31 11.97 3.09
N GLY A 10 -0.02 10.83 2.44
CA GLY A 10 -1.00 9.84 2.04
C GLY A 10 -1.52 9.00 3.21
N PHE A 11 -2.57 8.20 2.96
CA PHE A 11 -3.21 7.36 3.99
C PHE A 11 -2.19 6.46 4.73
N LEU A 12 -1.50 5.56 4.03
CA LEU A 12 -0.48 4.71 4.62
C LEU A 12 0.72 5.51 5.18
N GLY A 13 1.11 6.59 4.46
CA GLY A 13 2.25 7.41 4.86
C GLY A 13 2.06 8.11 6.21
N ARG A 14 0.85 8.59 6.51
CA ARG A 14 0.51 9.17 7.82
C ARG A 14 0.62 8.14 8.94
N GLU A 15 0.10 6.94 8.72
CA GLU A 15 0.18 5.88 9.73
C GLU A 15 1.63 5.43 9.98
N LEU A 16 2.43 5.28 8.91
CA LEU A 16 3.87 5.04 9.02
C LEU A 16 4.59 6.12 9.83
N ALA A 17 4.31 7.39 9.53
CA ALA A 17 4.95 8.52 10.23
C ALA A 17 4.58 8.54 11.71
N ARG A 18 3.30 8.34 12.03
CA ARG A 18 2.80 8.28 13.41
C ARG A 18 3.47 7.16 14.22
N GLN A 19 3.52 5.94 13.67
CA GLN A 19 4.15 4.80 14.35
C GLN A 19 5.66 4.98 14.49
N ALA A 20 6.35 5.47 13.45
CA ALA A 20 7.78 5.69 13.48
C ALA A 20 8.20 6.73 14.55
N VAL A 21 7.43 7.82 14.70
CA VAL A 21 7.66 8.79 15.79
C VAL A 21 7.40 8.15 17.15
N THR A 22 6.30 7.42 17.30
CA THR A 22 5.92 6.76 18.57
C THR A 22 6.99 5.75 19.02
N THR A 23 7.67 5.10 18.06
CA THR A 23 8.77 4.16 18.35
C THR A 23 10.14 4.83 18.46
N GLY A 24 10.19 6.16 18.53
CA GLY A 24 11.41 6.93 18.82
C GLY A 24 12.34 7.13 17.63
N HIS A 25 11.85 7.02 16.39
CA HIS A 25 12.64 7.33 15.20
C HIS A 25 12.59 8.84 14.88
N ALA A 26 13.67 9.36 14.31
CA ALA A 26 13.67 10.66 13.68
C ALA A 26 13.00 10.53 12.30
N VAL A 27 11.89 11.24 12.08
CA VAL A 27 11.06 11.06 10.88
C VAL A 27 11.05 12.32 10.04
N THR A 28 11.44 12.14 8.78
CA THR A 28 11.15 13.08 7.71
C THR A 28 10.11 12.46 6.79
N ALA A 29 9.02 13.18 6.52
CA ALA A 29 7.97 12.73 5.63
C ALA A 29 7.78 13.70 4.46
N THR A 30 7.42 13.20 3.28
CA THR A 30 7.23 14.05 2.13
C THR A 30 5.77 14.21 1.73
N PHE A 31 5.49 15.32 1.07
CA PHE A 31 4.19 15.64 0.49
C PHE A 31 4.35 16.25 -0.90
N ALA A 32 3.37 16.02 -1.78
CA ALA A 32 3.37 16.62 -3.12
C ALA A 32 2.62 17.95 -3.15
N THR A 33 1.54 18.10 -2.38
CA THR A 33 0.68 19.30 -2.38
C THR A 33 0.55 19.91 -0.99
N THR A 34 0.21 19.13 0.02
CA THR A 34 -0.07 19.62 1.38
C THR A 34 0.68 18.77 2.38
N ALA A 35 1.41 19.41 3.28
CA ALA A 35 2.07 18.76 4.41
C ALA A 35 1.03 18.15 5.37
N GLY A 36 1.43 17.12 6.09
CA GLY A 36 0.66 16.63 7.24
C GLY A 36 0.92 17.48 8.49
N ASP A 37 0.27 17.12 9.58
CA ASP A 37 0.27 17.83 10.87
C ASP A 37 0.72 16.93 12.05
N ILE A 38 1.41 15.83 11.76
CA ILE A 38 1.84 14.88 12.81
C ILE A 38 2.99 15.50 13.63
N PRO A 39 2.83 15.65 14.94
CA PRO A 39 3.88 16.17 15.82
C PRO A 39 5.16 15.32 15.76
N GLY A 40 6.32 15.97 15.73
CA GLY A 40 7.62 15.29 15.67
C GLY A 40 8.04 14.86 14.26
N VAL A 41 7.25 15.10 13.24
CA VAL A 41 7.58 14.83 11.84
C VAL A 41 8.11 16.08 11.15
N HIS A 42 9.27 15.96 10.51
CA HIS A 42 9.78 17.01 9.62
C HIS A 42 9.20 16.83 8.21
N TRP A 43 8.49 17.84 7.70
CA TRP A 43 7.84 17.75 6.40
C TRP A 43 8.66 18.41 5.30
N LEU A 44 8.85 17.69 4.17
CA LEU A 44 9.54 18.19 2.98
C LEU A 44 8.63 18.08 1.74
N PRO A 45 8.58 19.11 0.88
CA PRO A 45 7.96 18.97 -0.43
C PRO A 45 8.79 18.01 -1.30
N LEU A 46 8.12 17.14 -2.03
CA LEU A 46 8.73 16.23 -3.01
C LEU A 46 7.73 15.80 -4.05
N ASP A 47 7.99 16.15 -5.29
CA ASP A 47 7.36 15.57 -6.46
C ASP A 47 8.33 14.55 -7.10
N LEU A 48 7.96 13.28 -7.06
CA LEU A 48 8.79 12.19 -7.59
C LEU A 48 9.05 12.28 -9.10
N ARG A 49 8.31 13.11 -9.83
CA ARG A 49 8.54 13.37 -11.27
C ARG A 49 9.80 14.20 -11.54
N HIS A 50 10.36 14.81 -10.50
CA HIS A 50 11.52 15.70 -10.59
C HIS A 50 12.72 15.09 -9.88
N SER A 51 13.69 14.60 -10.64
CA SER A 51 14.88 13.92 -10.10
C SER A 51 15.75 14.82 -9.18
N GLU A 52 15.73 16.14 -9.42
CA GLU A 52 16.45 17.11 -8.60
C GLU A 52 15.81 17.24 -7.20
N GLU A 53 14.48 17.18 -7.12
CA GLU A 53 13.77 17.19 -5.84
C GLU A 53 14.05 15.93 -5.03
N ILE A 54 14.13 14.76 -5.69
CA ILE A 54 14.52 13.49 -5.04
C ILE A 54 15.91 13.64 -4.41
N THR A 55 16.87 14.13 -5.19
CA THR A 55 18.26 14.33 -4.72
C THR A 55 18.32 15.32 -3.56
N SER A 56 17.59 16.44 -3.67
CA SER A 56 17.52 17.46 -2.61
C SER A 56 16.88 16.93 -1.33
N ALA A 57 15.76 16.19 -1.43
CA ALA A 57 15.08 15.61 -0.28
C ALA A 57 15.99 14.63 0.47
N LEU A 58 16.69 13.74 -0.24
CA LEU A 58 17.64 12.80 0.35
C LEU A 58 18.82 13.52 1.02
N ALA A 59 19.39 14.55 0.38
CA ALA A 59 20.50 15.32 0.95
C ALA A 59 20.08 16.07 2.23
N ARG A 60 18.85 16.56 2.31
CA ARG A 60 18.30 17.26 3.49
C ARG A 60 17.94 16.29 4.62
N ALA A 61 17.27 15.18 4.29
CA ALA A 61 16.82 14.20 5.27
C ALA A 61 17.98 13.34 5.80
N ARG A 62 18.99 13.04 4.98
CA ARG A 62 20.09 12.11 5.29
C ARG A 62 19.59 10.83 5.95
N PRO A 63 18.67 10.09 5.31
CA PRO A 63 18.00 8.95 5.94
C PRO A 63 18.92 7.73 6.01
N ASP A 64 18.77 6.95 7.08
CA ASP A 64 19.31 5.59 7.16
C ASP A 64 18.51 4.64 6.28
N VAL A 65 17.18 4.87 6.19
CA VAL A 65 16.26 4.08 5.41
C VAL A 65 15.16 4.96 4.79
N VAL A 66 14.77 4.60 3.58
CA VAL A 66 13.67 5.24 2.84
C VAL A 66 12.51 4.25 2.68
N ILE A 67 11.30 4.65 3.09
CA ILE A 67 10.06 3.92 2.79
C ILE A 67 9.32 4.69 1.70
N ASN A 68 9.14 4.07 0.53
CA ASN A 68 8.38 4.66 -0.56
C ASN A 68 6.93 4.15 -0.53
N ALA A 69 6.03 4.92 0.05
CA ALA A 69 4.58 4.70 0.06
C ALA A 69 3.84 5.58 -0.97
N ALA A 70 4.56 6.35 -1.78
CA ALA A 70 3.96 7.21 -2.80
C ALA A 70 3.53 6.41 -4.03
N SER A 71 2.32 6.68 -4.50
CA SER A 71 1.82 6.23 -5.80
C SER A 71 0.62 7.07 -6.24
N ARG A 72 0.39 7.12 -7.56
CA ARG A 72 -0.81 7.72 -8.16
C ARG A 72 -1.36 6.78 -9.24
N LYS A 73 -2.59 6.29 -9.07
CA LYS A 73 -3.19 5.25 -9.93
C LYS A 73 -3.19 5.61 -11.43
N ALA A 74 -3.34 6.89 -11.78
CA ALA A 74 -3.41 7.37 -13.16
C ALA A 74 -2.11 8.06 -13.63
N ASP A 75 -1.02 8.01 -12.86
CA ASP A 75 0.21 8.73 -13.15
C ASP A 75 1.41 7.78 -13.18
N TRP A 76 1.83 7.42 -14.41
CA TRP A 76 2.99 6.59 -14.67
C TRP A 76 4.28 7.24 -14.16
N ALA A 77 4.45 8.54 -14.41
CA ALA A 77 5.67 9.26 -14.07
C ALA A 77 5.93 9.24 -12.55
N THR A 78 4.88 9.37 -11.71
CA THR A 78 5.02 9.22 -10.25
C THR A 78 5.22 7.76 -9.85
N THR A 79 4.42 6.83 -10.41
CA THR A 79 4.30 5.46 -9.90
C THR A 79 5.43 4.55 -10.38
N ALA A 80 5.89 4.72 -11.62
CA ALA A 80 7.00 3.97 -12.20
C ALA A 80 8.31 4.80 -12.19
N ASP A 81 8.39 5.85 -13.00
CA ASP A 81 9.66 6.57 -13.25
C ASP A 81 10.20 7.20 -11.96
N GLY A 82 9.33 7.83 -11.17
CA GLY A 82 9.68 8.43 -9.89
C GLY A 82 10.16 7.41 -8.84
N ALA A 83 9.50 6.25 -8.76
CA ALA A 83 9.95 5.17 -7.89
C ALA A 83 11.32 4.61 -8.31
N ILE A 84 11.57 4.47 -9.61
CA ILE A 84 12.86 4.06 -10.17
C ILE A 84 13.93 5.10 -9.86
N GLY A 85 13.66 6.38 -10.11
CA GLY A 85 14.57 7.49 -9.81
C GLY A 85 14.93 7.56 -8.33
N LEU A 86 13.96 7.35 -7.44
CA LEU A 86 14.18 7.28 -6.00
C LEU A 86 15.09 6.10 -5.63
N ALA A 87 14.82 4.92 -6.16
CA ALA A 87 15.65 3.72 -5.89
C ALA A 87 17.10 3.93 -6.32
N MET A 88 17.34 4.51 -7.49
CA MET A 88 18.67 4.87 -7.97
C MET A 88 19.36 5.85 -7.03
N ALA A 89 18.66 6.90 -6.59
CA ALA A 89 19.24 7.93 -5.74
C ALA A 89 19.57 7.39 -4.33
N VAL A 90 18.70 6.56 -3.75
CA VAL A 90 18.93 5.90 -2.45
C VAL A 90 20.14 4.96 -2.53
N THR A 91 20.24 4.13 -3.57
CA THR A 91 21.35 3.20 -3.77
C THR A 91 22.70 3.92 -3.92
N ARG A 92 22.73 5.05 -4.67
CA ARG A 92 23.97 5.86 -4.80
C ARG A 92 24.47 6.41 -3.47
N GLN A 93 23.60 6.62 -2.50
CA GLN A 93 23.95 7.08 -1.16
C GLN A 93 24.24 5.93 -0.17
N GLY A 94 24.16 4.67 -0.64
CA GLY A 94 24.33 3.50 0.22
C GLY A 94 23.16 3.27 1.19
N GLY A 95 22.02 3.94 0.97
CA GLY A 95 20.83 3.84 1.81
C GLY A 95 20.02 2.56 1.55
N ARG A 96 19.15 2.19 2.50
CA ARG A 96 18.20 1.09 2.37
C ARG A 96 16.86 1.60 1.83
N LEU A 97 16.23 0.83 0.95
CA LEU A 97 14.90 1.14 0.40
C LEU A 97 13.88 0.05 0.76
N VAL A 98 12.72 0.46 1.26
CA VAL A 98 11.50 -0.35 1.35
C VAL A 98 10.48 0.27 0.40
N HIS A 99 10.13 -0.42 -0.69
CA HIS A 99 9.19 0.06 -1.69
C HIS A 99 7.85 -0.64 -1.57
N VAL A 100 6.77 0.11 -1.35
CA VAL A 100 5.40 -0.42 -1.31
C VAL A 100 4.90 -0.65 -2.73
N SER A 101 4.66 -1.90 -3.09
CA SER A 101 4.04 -2.33 -4.33
C SER A 101 2.59 -2.77 -4.11
N SER A 102 1.98 -3.48 -5.06
CA SER A 102 0.54 -3.79 -5.06
C SER A 102 0.26 -5.16 -5.66
N ASP A 103 -0.83 -5.79 -5.22
CA ASP A 103 -1.46 -6.96 -5.86
C ASP A 103 -1.91 -6.70 -7.30
N ALA A 104 -2.08 -5.42 -7.68
CA ALA A 104 -2.41 -5.01 -9.05
C ALA A 104 -1.35 -5.40 -10.09
N VAL A 105 -0.15 -5.85 -9.68
CA VAL A 105 0.88 -6.41 -10.56
C VAL A 105 0.46 -7.75 -11.15
N PHE A 106 -0.64 -8.34 -10.71
CA PHE A 106 -1.14 -9.63 -11.16
C PHE A 106 -2.44 -9.54 -11.95
N SER A 107 -2.57 -10.42 -12.95
CA SER A 107 -3.76 -10.52 -13.81
C SER A 107 -4.97 -11.19 -13.15
N GLY A 108 -4.74 -12.00 -12.12
CA GLY A 108 -5.76 -12.88 -11.53
C GLY A 108 -5.85 -14.27 -12.18
N ALA A 109 -5.06 -14.57 -13.22
CA ALA A 109 -5.13 -15.84 -13.92
C ALA A 109 -4.75 -17.04 -13.04
N ALA A 110 -3.79 -16.87 -12.13
CA ALA A 110 -3.35 -17.93 -11.21
C ALA A 110 -4.12 -17.93 -9.88
N ILE A 111 -4.98 -16.93 -9.64
CA ILE A 111 -5.76 -16.74 -8.40
C ILE A 111 -4.87 -16.51 -7.18
N ARG A 112 -4.01 -17.46 -6.80
CA ARG A 112 -3.11 -17.39 -5.65
C ARG A 112 -1.67 -17.14 -6.12
N TYR A 113 -1.01 -16.19 -5.49
CA TYR A 113 0.33 -15.73 -5.85
C TYR A 113 1.21 -15.70 -4.60
N ASP A 114 2.35 -16.40 -4.65
CA ASP A 114 3.43 -16.28 -3.67
C ASP A 114 4.46 -15.21 -4.13
N GLU A 115 5.49 -14.98 -3.32
CA GLU A 115 6.51 -13.96 -3.57
C GLU A 115 7.37 -14.25 -4.81
N SER A 116 7.41 -15.50 -5.28
CA SER A 116 8.15 -15.92 -6.49
C SER A 116 7.38 -15.63 -7.78
N ALA A 117 6.08 -15.37 -7.70
CA ALA A 117 5.22 -15.15 -8.85
C ALA A 117 5.66 -13.91 -9.66
N THR A 118 5.79 -14.13 -10.97
CA THR A 118 6.15 -13.06 -11.92
C THR A 118 4.96 -12.15 -12.16
N PRO A 119 5.12 -10.80 -12.09
CA PRO A 119 4.09 -9.86 -12.48
C PRO A 119 3.59 -10.08 -13.92
N ASP A 120 2.26 -10.04 -14.07
CA ASP A 120 1.54 -10.16 -15.35
C ASP A 120 0.35 -9.18 -15.43
N PRO A 121 0.58 -7.86 -15.19
CA PRO A 121 -0.49 -6.89 -14.99
C PRO A 121 -1.35 -6.69 -16.23
N ILE A 122 -2.67 -6.47 -16.02
CA ILE A 122 -3.65 -6.18 -17.08
C ILE A 122 -4.26 -4.78 -16.93
N THR A 123 -3.72 -3.95 -16.03
CA THR A 123 -4.15 -2.56 -15.84
C THR A 123 -2.96 -1.61 -15.95
N PRO A 124 -3.17 -0.34 -16.39
CA PRO A 124 -2.08 0.65 -16.45
C PRO A 124 -1.39 0.87 -15.11
N TYR A 125 -2.14 0.89 -14.01
CA TYR A 125 -1.58 1.01 -12.67
C TYR A 125 -0.70 -0.19 -12.30
N GLY A 126 -1.20 -1.39 -12.54
CA GLY A 126 -0.43 -2.63 -12.31
C GLY A 126 0.85 -2.67 -13.14
N ALA A 127 0.77 -2.26 -14.42
CA ALA A 127 1.93 -2.17 -15.30
C ALA A 127 2.99 -1.18 -14.78
N ALA A 128 2.57 -0.01 -14.28
CA ALA A 128 3.49 0.96 -13.68
C ALA A 128 4.19 0.41 -12.42
N LYS A 129 3.43 -0.28 -11.56
CA LYS A 129 3.99 -0.95 -10.37
C LYS A 129 4.96 -2.07 -10.75
N ALA A 130 4.61 -2.92 -11.72
CA ALA A 130 5.47 -4.01 -12.19
C ALA A 130 6.77 -3.48 -12.84
N ALA A 131 6.71 -2.37 -13.58
CA ALA A 131 7.88 -1.71 -14.14
C ALA A 131 8.82 -1.19 -13.03
N ALA A 132 8.25 -0.55 -11.98
CA ALA A 132 9.01 -0.12 -10.81
C ALA A 132 9.69 -1.31 -10.11
N GLU A 133 8.96 -2.39 -9.82
CA GLU A 133 9.53 -3.61 -9.21
C GLU A 133 10.70 -4.18 -10.02
N THR A 134 10.52 -4.28 -11.35
CA THR A 134 11.55 -4.82 -12.25
C THR A 134 12.82 -4.01 -12.20
N ALA A 135 12.71 -2.68 -12.28
CA ALA A 135 13.86 -1.79 -12.23
C ALA A 135 14.51 -1.78 -10.83
N ILE A 136 13.74 -1.73 -9.75
CA ILE A 136 14.25 -1.73 -8.36
C ILE A 136 15.04 -3.02 -8.09
N ARG A 137 14.56 -4.18 -8.52
CA ARG A 137 15.30 -5.45 -8.36
C ARG A 137 16.69 -5.44 -8.99
N ILE A 138 16.86 -4.72 -10.10
CA ILE A 138 18.14 -4.61 -10.82
C ILE A 138 19.01 -3.53 -10.20
N LEU A 139 18.44 -2.35 -9.93
CA LEU A 139 19.17 -1.14 -9.54
C LEU A 139 19.46 -1.05 -8.03
N ALA A 140 18.63 -1.70 -7.21
CA ALA A 140 18.70 -1.70 -5.77
C ALA A 140 18.47 -3.12 -5.21
N PRO A 141 19.35 -4.09 -5.47
CA PRO A 141 19.14 -5.50 -5.12
C PRO A 141 18.96 -5.76 -3.62
N ALA A 142 19.42 -4.83 -2.76
CA ALA A 142 19.21 -4.89 -1.31
C ALA A 142 17.86 -4.29 -0.87
N ALA A 143 17.05 -3.74 -1.79
CA ALA A 143 15.76 -3.18 -1.46
C ALA A 143 14.73 -4.27 -1.10
N VAL A 144 13.78 -3.90 -0.24
CA VAL A 144 12.55 -4.65 -0.01
C VAL A 144 11.48 -4.15 -0.97
N ILE A 145 10.76 -5.05 -1.63
CA ILE A 145 9.59 -4.77 -2.46
C ILE A 145 8.38 -5.41 -1.78
N ALA A 146 7.60 -4.60 -1.09
CA ALA A 146 6.46 -5.05 -0.30
C ALA A 146 5.16 -4.96 -1.13
N ARG A 147 4.69 -6.08 -1.66
CA ARG A 147 3.40 -6.16 -2.34
C ARG A 147 2.30 -6.22 -1.29
N THR A 148 1.34 -5.31 -1.39
CA THR A 148 0.18 -5.25 -0.49
C THR A 148 -1.12 -5.30 -1.29
N SER A 149 -2.24 -5.42 -0.59
CA SER A 149 -3.57 -5.43 -1.17
C SER A 149 -4.35 -4.15 -0.78
N LEU A 150 -5.68 -4.25 -0.63
CA LEU A 150 -6.51 -3.13 -0.20
C LEU A 150 -6.15 -2.73 1.23
N ILE A 151 -5.83 -1.47 1.44
CA ILE A 151 -5.47 -0.96 2.76
C ILE A 151 -6.72 -0.36 3.40
N ILE A 152 -7.11 -0.89 4.54
CA ILE A 152 -8.32 -0.50 5.29
C ILE A 152 -7.88 0.18 6.59
N GLY A 153 -8.60 1.20 7.02
CA GLY A 153 -8.34 1.97 8.24
C GLY A 153 -9.44 1.88 9.26
N GLU A 154 -9.60 3.00 9.97
CA GLU A 154 -10.62 3.18 11.01
C GLU A 154 -11.74 4.13 10.52
N GLY A 155 -12.14 4.03 9.25
CA GLY A 155 -13.16 4.85 8.62
C GLY A 155 -12.62 5.93 7.67
N ASP A 156 -11.31 6.03 7.46
CA ASP A 156 -10.65 7.12 6.73
C ASP A 156 -9.91 6.68 5.45
N SER A 157 -9.98 5.40 5.05
CA SER A 157 -9.44 4.94 3.77
C SER A 157 -10.38 5.27 2.60
N GLU A 158 -9.83 5.32 1.38
CA GLU A 158 -10.63 5.51 0.17
C GLU A 158 -11.70 4.40 -0.03
N HIS A 159 -11.42 3.20 0.46
CA HIS A 159 -12.33 2.06 0.37
C HIS A 159 -13.52 2.23 1.32
N GLU A 160 -13.26 2.68 2.55
CA GLU A 160 -14.28 2.95 3.56
C GLU A 160 -15.13 4.15 3.16
N ALA A 161 -14.52 5.22 2.67
CA ALA A 161 -15.25 6.39 2.15
C ALA A 161 -16.23 6.00 1.02
N LEU A 162 -15.84 5.09 0.12
CA LEU A 162 -16.73 4.57 -0.90
C LEU A 162 -17.94 3.85 -0.29
N ILE A 163 -17.72 2.98 0.71
CA ILE A 163 -18.81 2.24 1.36
C ILE A 163 -19.76 3.19 2.10
N HIS A 164 -19.21 4.17 2.83
CA HIS A 164 -19.99 5.21 3.50
C HIS A 164 -20.85 6.01 2.53
N ASP A 165 -20.33 6.35 1.35
CA ASP A 165 -21.07 7.08 0.33
C ASP A 165 -22.18 6.23 -0.30
N LEU A 166 -21.91 4.95 -0.58
CA LEU A 166 -22.91 4.01 -1.11
C LEU A 166 -24.04 3.76 -0.10
N ALA A 167 -23.70 3.46 1.15
CA ALA A 167 -24.67 3.20 2.22
C ALA A 167 -25.55 4.42 2.54
N ALA A 168 -24.98 5.63 2.38
CA ALA A 168 -25.73 6.87 2.58
C ALA A 168 -26.50 7.36 1.33
N GLY A 169 -26.45 6.62 0.22
CA GLY A 169 -27.09 7.02 -1.04
C GLY A 169 -26.49 8.29 -1.67
N ARG A 170 -25.29 8.70 -1.25
CA ARG A 170 -24.56 9.85 -1.84
C ARG A 170 -23.89 9.51 -3.16
N ARG A 171 -23.77 8.22 -3.45
CA ARG A 171 -23.18 7.69 -4.67
C ARG A 171 -23.91 6.43 -5.11
N ASP A 172 -24.12 6.30 -6.42
CA ASP A 172 -24.58 5.04 -7.02
C ASP A 172 -23.38 4.15 -7.33
N GLY A 173 -23.53 2.83 -7.15
CA GLY A 173 -22.49 1.88 -7.48
C GLY A 173 -22.84 0.45 -7.12
N VAL A 174 -21.99 -0.46 -7.61
CA VAL A 174 -22.10 -1.89 -7.38
C VAL A 174 -20.83 -2.39 -6.73
N LEU A 175 -20.94 -3.18 -5.68
CA LEU A 175 -19.85 -3.89 -5.04
C LEU A 175 -19.75 -5.31 -5.62
N PHE A 176 -18.59 -5.65 -6.15
CA PHE A 176 -18.42 -6.88 -6.91
C PHE A 176 -18.24 -8.10 -6.00
N THR A 177 -18.98 -9.18 -6.31
CA THR A 177 -18.89 -10.46 -5.60
C THR A 177 -17.77 -11.35 -6.14
N ASP A 178 -17.23 -11.05 -7.31
CA ASP A 178 -16.16 -11.76 -8.01
C ASP A 178 -14.84 -10.97 -8.11
N ASP A 179 -14.76 -9.79 -7.49
CA ASP A 179 -13.51 -9.04 -7.31
C ASP A 179 -12.94 -9.38 -5.91
N ILE A 180 -12.07 -10.38 -5.84
CA ILE A 180 -11.55 -10.94 -4.59
C ILE A 180 -10.12 -10.47 -4.32
N ARG A 181 -9.87 -9.98 -3.11
CA ARG A 181 -8.57 -9.46 -2.63
C ARG A 181 -8.29 -9.93 -1.20
N CYS A 182 -7.09 -9.66 -0.73
CA CYS A 182 -6.64 -9.92 0.64
C CYS A 182 -6.44 -8.59 1.39
N PRO A 183 -7.51 -7.91 1.87
CA PRO A 183 -7.37 -6.63 2.54
C PRO A 183 -6.48 -6.72 3.77
N VAL A 184 -5.72 -5.66 4.04
CA VAL A 184 -4.85 -5.54 5.19
C VAL A 184 -5.19 -4.28 5.97
N HIS A 185 -5.07 -4.35 7.30
CA HIS A 185 -5.24 -3.17 8.15
C HIS A 185 -4.05 -2.23 8.02
N GLY A 186 -4.30 -0.92 7.88
CA GLY A 186 -3.25 0.09 7.70
C GLY A 186 -2.22 0.11 8.83
N THR A 187 -2.67 -0.12 10.06
CA THR A 187 -1.79 -0.19 11.24
C THR A 187 -0.86 -1.41 11.18
N ASP A 188 -1.38 -2.59 10.83
CA ASP A 188 -0.57 -3.81 10.72
C ASP A 188 0.45 -3.67 9.56
N LEU A 189 0.01 -3.14 8.43
CA LEU A 189 0.88 -2.89 7.28
C LEU A 189 2.01 -1.90 7.62
N ALA A 190 1.68 -0.80 8.29
CA ALA A 190 2.68 0.20 8.68
C ALA A 190 3.70 -0.40 9.67
N GLN A 191 3.24 -1.17 10.64
CA GLN A 191 4.12 -1.86 11.61
C GLN A 191 5.04 -2.87 10.91
N ALA A 192 4.51 -3.69 10.00
CA ALA A 192 5.30 -4.65 9.23
C ALA A 192 6.35 -3.96 8.33
N LEU A 193 5.98 -2.85 7.68
CA LEU A 193 6.92 -2.06 6.87
C LEU A 193 8.03 -1.46 7.73
N LEU A 194 7.74 -0.97 8.94
CA LEU A 194 8.75 -0.47 9.88
C LEU A 194 9.66 -1.60 10.39
N GLU A 195 9.11 -2.77 10.68
CA GLU A 195 9.90 -3.96 11.06
C GLU A 195 10.88 -4.34 9.94
N LEU A 196 10.46 -4.29 8.69
CA LEU A 196 11.31 -4.58 7.53
C LEU A 196 12.46 -3.56 7.34
N THR A 197 12.38 -2.36 7.91
CA THR A 197 13.48 -1.38 7.82
C THR A 197 14.73 -1.84 8.54
N THR A 198 14.61 -2.64 9.58
CA THR A 198 15.71 -3.15 10.44
C THR A 198 16.04 -4.61 10.19
N SER A 199 15.27 -5.31 9.36
CA SER A 199 15.49 -6.72 9.05
C SER A 199 16.56 -6.92 7.97
N ASP A 200 17.09 -8.13 7.85
CA ASP A 200 17.97 -8.52 6.74
C ASP A 200 17.21 -8.92 5.47
N HIS A 201 15.88 -8.77 5.47
CA HIS A 201 15.05 -9.14 4.33
C HIS A 201 15.39 -8.30 3.11
N THR A 202 15.49 -8.94 1.94
CA THR A 202 15.69 -8.31 0.64
C THR A 202 14.79 -8.94 -0.42
N GLY A 203 14.50 -8.20 -1.49
CA GLY A 203 13.64 -8.68 -2.56
C GLY A 203 12.15 -8.57 -2.25
N VAL A 204 11.36 -9.45 -2.85
CA VAL A 204 9.89 -9.38 -2.77
C VAL A 204 9.38 -10.02 -1.49
N CYS A 205 8.44 -9.33 -0.82
CA CYS A 205 7.62 -9.88 0.25
C CYS A 205 6.14 -9.52 0.03
N HIS A 206 5.24 -10.32 0.60
CA HIS A 206 3.80 -10.07 0.57
C HIS A 206 3.32 -9.59 1.95
N LEU A 207 2.71 -8.41 1.99
CA LEU A 207 2.12 -7.80 3.18
C LEU A 207 0.61 -7.63 2.95
N ALA A 208 -0.14 -8.71 3.00
CA ALA A 208 -1.58 -8.74 2.83
C ALA A 208 -2.23 -9.52 3.98
N GLY A 209 -3.48 -9.19 4.28
CA GLY A 209 -4.24 -9.88 5.32
C GLY A 209 -4.52 -11.34 4.95
N SER A 210 -4.80 -12.16 5.96
CA SER A 210 -4.99 -13.61 5.81
C SER A 210 -6.29 -14.01 5.11
N ASP A 211 -7.29 -13.10 5.03
CA ASP A 211 -8.59 -13.37 4.43
C ASP A 211 -8.63 -12.95 2.96
N ALA A 212 -9.08 -13.86 2.09
CA ALA A 212 -9.48 -13.54 0.73
C ALA A 212 -10.99 -13.29 0.71
N ILE A 213 -11.41 -12.05 0.44
CA ILE A 213 -12.82 -11.64 0.45
C ILE A 213 -13.17 -10.80 -0.78
N SER A 214 -14.46 -10.83 -1.17
CA SER A 214 -14.95 -10.02 -2.28
C SER A 214 -15.11 -8.55 -1.88
N ARG A 215 -15.17 -7.66 -2.88
CA ARG A 215 -15.49 -6.24 -2.64
C ARG A 215 -16.84 -6.05 -1.94
N HIS A 216 -17.82 -6.89 -2.28
CA HIS A 216 -19.12 -6.85 -1.63
C HIS A 216 -19.03 -7.29 -0.15
N GLU A 217 -18.36 -8.42 0.13
CA GLU A 217 -18.16 -8.88 1.51
C GLU A 217 -17.40 -7.85 2.34
N LEU A 218 -16.33 -7.26 1.77
CA LEU A 218 -15.60 -6.17 2.43
C LEU A 218 -16.53 -5.00 2.77
N GLY A 219 -17.41 -4.62 1.83
CA GLY A 219 -18.39 -3.55 2.04
C GLY A 219 -19.36 -3.85 3.17
N VAL A 220 -19.86 -5.08 3.25
CA VAL A 220 -20.76 -5.53 4.34
C VAL A 220 -20.05 -5.47 5.68
N LEU A 221 -18.81 -5.98 5.76
CA LEU A 221 -18.02 -5.96 7.01
C LEU A 221 -17.74 -4.53 7.50
N ILE A 222 -17.41 -3.61 6.59
CA ILE A 222 -17.21 -2.19 6.93
C ILE A 222 -18.52 -1.56 7.41
N ALA A 223 -19.64 -1.82 6.69
CA ALA A 223 -20.94 -1.28 7.07
C ALA A 223 -21.37 -1.80 8.46
N ASP A 224 -21.19 -3.09 8.74
CA ASP A 224 -21.52 -3.69 10.04
C ASP A 224 -20.66 -3.11 11.18
N ARG A 225 -19.35 -2.93 10.97
CA ARG A 225 -18.46 -2.27 11.94
C ARG A 225 -18.93 -0.84 12.26
N ASP A 226 -19.25 -0.10 11.23
CA ASP A 226 -19.56 1.34 11.34
C ASP A 226 -21.05 1.62 11.62
N GLY A 227 -21.88 0.56 11.76
CA GLY A 227 -23.30 0.68 12.08
C GLY A 227 -24.14 1.25 10.93
N LEU A 228 -23.71 1.03 9.67
CA LEU A 228 -24.41 1.47 8.47
C LEU A 228 -25.39 0.40 7.98
N ASP A 229 -26.43 0.83 7.23
CA ASP A 229 -27.37 -0.09 6.60
C ASP A 229 -26.74 -0.73 5.36
N HIS A 230 -26.26 -1.96 5.48
CA HIS A 230 -25.67 -2.71 4.38
C HIS A 230 -26.70 -3.17 3.33
N ALA A 231 -28.02 -3.09 3.60
CA ALA A 231 -29.04 -3.39 2.61
C ALA A 231 -29.03 -2.43 1.41
N GLN A 232 -28.41 -1.25 1.57
CA GLN A 232 -28.17 -0.29 0.50
C GLN A 232 -27.00 -0.66 -0.41
N LEU A 233 -26.17 -1.63 -0.02
CA LEU A 233 -24.99 -2.04 -0.79
C LEU A 233 -25.38 -3.02 -1.90
N THR A 234 -25.50 -2.52 -3.13
CA THR A 234 -25.86 -3.34 -4.29
C THR A 234 -24.75 -4.30 -4.66
N ALA A 235 -25.06 -5.60 -4.69
CA ALA A 235 -24.16 -6.65 -5.15
C ALA A 235 -24.23 -6.82 -6.68
N GLY A 236 -23.10 -7.16 -7.31
CA GLY A 236 -23.05 -7.52 -8.72
C GLY A 236 -21.76 -8.25 -9.08
N ARG A 237 -21.58 -8.58 -10.35
CA ARG A 237 -20.35 -9.22 -10.83
C ARG A 237 -19.57 -8.26 -11.72
N ARG A 238 -18.29 -8.13 -11.46
CA ARG A 238 -17.38 -7.34 -12.28
C ARG A 238 -17.26 -7.90 -13.69
N ALA A 239 -17.27 -9.23 -13.82
CA ALA A 239 -17.23 -9.91 -15.11
C ALA A 239 -18.39 -9.51 -16.04
N ASP A 240 -19.55 -9.12 -15.48
CA ASP A 240 -20.73 -8.80 -16.27
C ASP A 240 -20.83 -7.31 -16.65
N THR A 241 -20.44 -6.41 -15.74
CA THR A 241 -20.70 -4.97 -15.88
C THR A 241 -19.54 -4.06 -15.51
N GLY A 242 -18.49 -4.62 -14.90
CA GLY A 242 -17.36 -3.83 -14.39
C GLY A 242 -16.34 -3.46 -15.46
N PRO A 243 -15.45 -2.48 -15.15
CA PRO A 243 -14.33 -2.18 -16.01
C PRO A 243 -13.35 -3.36 -16.04
N PRO A 244 -12.60 -3.57 -17.15
CA PRO A 244 -11.56 -4.60 -17.22
C PRO A 244 -10.57 -4.53 -16.05
N GLY A 245 -10.24 -5.68 -15.49
CA GLY A 245 -9.30 -5.78 -14.37
C GLY A 245 -9.30 -7.18 -13.76
N PRO A 246 -8.32 -7.49 -12.89
CA PRO A 246 -8.22 -8.81 -12.27
C PRO A 246 -9.43 -9.08 -11.37
N LEU A 247 -9.99 -10.30 -11.49
CA LEU A 247 -11.14 -10.71 -10.69
C LEU A 247 -10.70 -11.28 -9.33
N ASP A 248 -9.78 -12.23 -9.33
CA ASP A 248 -9.39 -12.91 -8.10
C ASP A 248 -7.85 -12.89 -7.96
N VAL A 249 -7.36 -12.10 -7.02
CA VAL A 249 -5.92 -12.00 -6.69
C VAL A 249 -5.74 -12.19 -5.20
N ARG A 250 -5.18 -13.34 -4.83
CA ARG A 250 -4.91 -13.72 -3.44
C ARG A 250 -3.41 -13.76 -3.21
N LEU A 251 -2.89 -12.76 -2.51
CA LEU A 251 -1.50 -12.75 -2.09
C LEU A 251 -1.30 -13.77 -0.96
N ASP A 252 -0.39 -14.72 -1.16
CA ASP A 252 0.04 -15.63 -0.11
C ASP A 252 1.17 -14.97 0.69
N SER A 253 0.86 -14.49 1.89
CA SER A 253 1.81 -13.85 2.81
C SER A 253 2.46 -14.85 3.79
N THR A 254 2.23 -16.15 3.64
CA THR A 254 2.66 -17.18 4.62
C THR A 254 4.16 -17.18 4.85
N ARG A 255 4.96 -17.04 3.78
CA ARG A 255 6.42 -17.01 3.87
C ARG A 255 6.90 -15.77 4.61
N THR A 256 6.40 -14.60 4.22
CA THR A 256 6.74 -13.32 4.86
C THR A 256 6.30 -13.31 6.32
N GLN A 257 5.09 -13.79 6.64
CA GLN A 257 4.57 -13.81 8.01
C GLN A 257 5.44 -14.62 8.99
N ARG A 258 6.14 -15.65 8.51
CA ARG A 258 7.08 -16.42 9.35
C ARG A 258 8.32 -15.64 9.77
N THR A 259 8.64 -14.57 9.08
CA THR A 259 9.82 -13.71 9.35
C THR A 259 9.46 -12.43 10.09
N LEU A 260 8.17 -12.12 10.22
CA LEU A 260 7.66 -10.94 10.90
C LEU A 260 7.16 -11.28 12.31
N HIS A 261 7.41 -10.37 13.26
CA HIS A 261 6.73 -10.36 14.55
C HIS A 261 5.31 -9.79 14.44
N THR A 262 5.13 -8.82 13.52
CA THR A 262 3.83 -8.19 13.24
C THR A 262 2.88 -9.21 12.61
N THR A 263 1.68 -9.36 13.18
CA THR A 263 0.62 -10.18 12.59
C THR A 263 -0.18 -9.38 11.57
N LEU A 264 -0.28 -9.88 10.34
CA LEU A 264 -1.15 -9.32 9.31
C LEU A 264 -2.54 -9.93 9.44
N ARG A 265 -3.42 -9.26 10.20
CA ARG A 265 -4.78 -9.75 10.49
C ARG A 265 -5.61 -9.85 9.20
N GLY A 266 -6.56 -10.79 9.19
CA GLY A 266 -7.56 -10.89 8.14
C GLY A 266 -8.69 -9.87 8.31
N ALA A 267 -9.40 -9.57 7.22
CA ALA A 267 -10.47 -8.56 7.22
C ALA A 267 -11.61 -8.91 8.19
N ARG A 268 -11.96 -10.19 8.31
CA ARG A 268 -13.00 -10.65 9.25
C ARG A 268 -12.59 -10.52 10.72
N ASP A 269 -11.29 -10.38 10.99
CA ASP A 269 -10.77 -10.15 12.34
C ASP A 269 -10.77 -8.66 12.67
N PHE A 270 -10.09 -7.82 11.87
CA PHE A 270 -9.96 -6.40 12.19
C PHE A 270 -11.22 -5.55 11.90
N LEU A 271 -12.20 -6.07 11.14
CA LEU A 271 -13.51 -5.44 10.94
C LEU A 271 -14.60 -6.01 11.87
N ARG A 272 -14.23 -6.88 12.81
CA ARG A 272 -15.20 -7.40 13.77
C ARG A 272 -15.69 -6.25 14.66
N ARG A 273 -17.01 -6.12 14.78
CA ARG A 273 -17.62 -5.18 15.72
C ARG A 273 -17.24 -5.58 17.15
N GLU A 274 -16.61 -4.68 17.88
CA GLU A 274 -16.45 -4.86 19.34
C GLU A 274 -17.85 -4.84 19.99
N GLN A 275 -18.16 -5.87 20.79
CA GLN A 275 -19.45 -6.00 21.49
C GLN A 275 -19.46 -5.16 22.76
#